data_ce4d0c4f4916223b9bf4fb8876d631bc
#
_entry.id   ce4d0c4f4916223b9bf4fb8876d631bc
#
_cell.length_a   1.000
_cell.length_b   1.000
_cell.length_c   1.000
_cell.angle_alpha   90.00
_cell.angle_beta   90.00
_cell.angle_gamma   90.00
#
_symmetry.space_group_name_H-M   'P 1'
#
loop_
_entity.id
_entity.type
_entity.pdbx_description
1 polymer ?
#
loop_
_entity_poly.entity_id
_entity_poly.type
_entity_poly.pdbx_seq_one_letter_code
_entity_poly.pdbx_strand_id
1 'polypeptide(L)'
;VPTPIGNLEDITERAVEILKQADIIAAEDTRHTRILLDHLGIAGHVVSYHEHNKKEAGPKLIEKLLDGQSVAQVSDAGMPVISDPGADLVRLALAEDLPIVPLPGPNAALTALVASGLDARQFAFIGFLPKITAKQKKLLLDMSRVPVTLIFYEAPHRLKETLDTLIKYLGDRQAVTARELTKKFETFRRGTLKELRAELDENDPRGEYVILVEGWNEDMAEGLSLIHI
;
A
#
# COMPACT_ATOMS: atom_id res chain seq x y z
N VAL A 1 13.49 -5.22 1.15
CA VAL A 1 14.06 -4.02 0.52
C VAL A 1 12.97 -3.25 -0.18
N PRO A 2 12.67 -1.99 0.20
CA PRO A 2 11.70 -1.14 -0.48
C PRO A 2 12.16 -0.75 -1.88
N THR A 3 11.21 -0.65 -2.81
CA THR A 3 11.43 -0.20 -4.19
C THR A 3 10.67 1.11 -4.45
N PRO A 4 11.02 1.87 -5.49
CA PRO A 4 10.30 3.10 -5.85
C PRO A 4 8.81 2.84 -6.13
N ILE A 5 7.96 3.84 -5.80
CA ILE A 5 6.50 3.78 -6.06
C ILE A 5 6.10 4.50 -7.36
N GLY A 6 7.06 5.06 -8.08
CA GLY A 6 6.79 5.78 -9.33
C GLY A 6 7.96 6.60 -9.85
N ASN A 7 8.87 7.03 -8.98
CA ASN A 7 10.08 7.74 -9.35
C ASN A 7 11.31 6.91 -8.94
N LEU A 8 12.14 6.52 -9.89
CA LEU A 8 13.31 5.68 -9.65
C LEU A 8 14.34 6.33 -8.70
N GLU A 9 14.33 7.66 -8.58
CA GLU A 9 15.23 8.40 -7.68
C GLU A 9 14.82 8.27 -6.19
N ASP A 10 13.63 7.76 -5.90
CA ASP A 10 13.17 7.58 -4.51
C ASP A 10 13.78 6.35 -3.83
N ILE A 11 14.57 5.54 -4.53
CA ILE A 11 15.28 4.42 -3.91
C ILE A 11 16.40 4.93 -3.00
N THR A 12 16.54 4.34 -1.81
CA THR A 12 17.61 4.73 -0.91
C THR A 12 18.96 4.14 -1.33
N GLU A 13 20.06 4.86 -1.09
CA GLU A 13 21.42 4.36 -1.34
C GLU A 13 21.65 3.01 -0.65
N ARG A 14 21.17 2.85 0.59
CA ARG A 14 21.26 1.60 1.33
C ARG A 14 20.51 0.46 0.66
N ALA A 15 19.34 0.73 0.08
CA ALA A 15 18.59 -0.29 -0.68
C ALA A 15 19.39 -0.73 -1.92
N VAL A 16 20.00 0.20 -2.64
CA VAL A 16 20.87 -0.08 -3.80
C VAL A 16 22.04 -0.98 -3.40
N GLU A 17 22.74 -0.64 -2.31
CA GLU A 17 23.90 -1.43 -1.82
C GLU A 17 23.49 -2.84 -1.39
N ILE A 18 22.34 -2.99 -0.71
CA ILE A 18 21.83 -4.32 -0.32
C ILE A 18 21.44 -5.14 -1.55
N LEU A 19 20.82 -4.54 -2.57
CA LEU A 19 20.48 -5.24 -3.81
C LEU A 19 21.73 -5.69 -4.58
N LYS A 20 22.84 -4.93 -4.53
CA LYS A 20 24.12 -5.31 -5.12
C LYS A 20 24.78 -6.49 -4.41
N GLN A 21 24.63 -6.58 -3.08
CA GLN A 21 25.32 -7.55 -2.22
C GLN A 21 24.52 -8.83 -2.02
N ALA A 22 23.20 -8.81 -2.24
CA ALA A 22 22.36 -9.98 -2.03
C ALA A 22 22.66 -11.12 -3.01
N ASP A 23 22.79 -12.33 -2.48
CA ASP A 23 23.01 -13.54 -3.30
C ASP A 23 21.76 -13.85 -4.12
N ILE A 24 20.57 -13.58 -3.56
CA ILE A 24 19.28 -13.84 -4.19
C ILE A 24 18.38 -12.63 -3.99
N ILE A 25 17.67 -12.21 -5.05
CA ILE A 25 16.62 -11.20 -5.00
C ILE A 25 15.28 -11.92 -5.23
N ALA A 26 14.46 -12.02 -4.18
CA ALA A 26 13.13 -12.62 -4.23
C ALA A 26 12.11 -11.54 -4.63
N ALA A 27 11.56 -11.64 -5.83
CA ALA A 27 10.72 -10.61 -6.48
C ALA A 27 9.29 -11.11 -6.73
N GLU A 28 8.32 -10.23 -6.58
CA GLU A 28 6.92 -10.47 -6.91
C GLU A 28 6.76 -10.66 -8.43
N ASP A 29 7.10 -9.65 -9.23
CA ASP A 29 7.28 -9.77 -10.68
C ASP A 29 8.75 -9.59 -11.06
N THR A 30 9.38 -10.67 -11.50
CA THR A 30 10.80 -10.67 -11.87
C THR A 30 11.11 -9.75 -13.05
N ARG A 31 10.12 -9.49 -13.93
CA ARG A 31 10.29 -8.60 -15.10
C ARG A 31 10.36 -7.14 -14.62
N HIS A 32 9.47 -6.76 -13.70
CA HIS A 32 9.43 -5.43 -13.11
C HIS A 32 10.72 -5.13 -12.32
N THR A 33 11.12 -6.09 -11.48
CA THR A 33 12.36 -5.99 -10.71
C THR A 33 13.59 -5.88 -11.63
N ARG A 34 13.65 -6.60 -12.76
CA ARG A 34 14.78 -6.50 -13.71
C ARG A 34 14.92 -5.11 -14.31
N ILE A 35 13.81 -4.43 -14.64
CA ILE A 35 13.84 -3.04 -15.14
C ILE A 35 14.52 -2.12 -14.11
N LEU A 36 14.18 -2.26 -12.83
CA LEU A 36 14.82 -1.49 -11.74
C LEU A 36 16.32 -1.81 -11.64
N LEU A 37 16.67 -3.10 -11.62
CA LEU A 37 18.08 -3.53 -11.50
C LEU A 37 18.91 -3.06 -12.69
N ASP A 38 18.38 -3.16 -13.91
CA ASP A 38 19.06 -2.67 -15.13
C ASP A 38 19.30 -1.15 -15.05
N HIS A 39 18.29 -0.38 -14.59
CA HIS A 39 18.45 1.06 -14.36
C HIS A 39 19.54 1.38 -13.35
N LEU A 40 19.68 0.57 -12.30
CA LEU A 40 20.69 0.74 -11.25
C LEU A 40 22.07 0.13 -11.62
N GLY A 41 22.18 -0.55 -12.77
CA GLY A 41 23.40 -1.25 -13.17
C GLY A 41 23.73 -2.45 -12.27
N ILE A 42 22.72 -3.12 -11.73
CA ILE A 42 22.89 -4.26 -10.81
C ILE A 42 22.62 -5.57 -11.55
N ALA A 43 23.64 -6.44 -11.59
CA ALA A 43 23.49 -7.81 -12.04
C ALA A 43 23.13 -8.70 -10.85
N GLY A 44 21.84 -9.02 -10.67
CA GLY A 44 21.34 -9.82 -9.55
C GLY A 44 20.70 -11.14 -9.97
N HIS A 45 20.79 -12.14 -9.10
CA HIS A 45 20.06 -13.40 -9.26
C HIS A 45 18.61 -13.23 -8.78
N VAL A 46 17.70 -12.96 -9.70
CA VAL A 46 16.28 -12.71 -9.40
C VAL A 46 15.49 -14.01 -9.50
N VAL A 47 14.76 -14.34 -8.44
CA VAL A 47 13.84 -15.48 -8.37
C VAL A 47 12.41 -14.98 -8.09
N SER A 48 11.42 -15.73 -8.57
CA SER A 48 10.02 -15.38 -8.37
C SER A 48 9.55 -15.80 -6.97
N TYR A 49 8.93 -14.85 -6.24
CA TYR A 49 8.29 -15.07 -4.95
C TYR A 49 7.02 -14.21 -4.84
N HIS A 50 5.85 -14.80 -5.06
CA HIS A 50 4.55 -14.13 -5.07
C HIS A 50 3.48 -14.99 -4.38
N GLU A 51 2.29 -14.44 -4.19
CA GLU A 51 1.17 -15.07 -3.48
C GLU A 51 0.85 -16.50 -3.95
N HIS A 52 0.98 -16.78 -5.27
CA HIS A 52 0.61 -18.07 -5.85
C HIS A 52 1.70 -19.14 -5.71
N ASN A 53 2.99 -18.77 -5.57
CA ASN A 53 4.08 -19.73 -5.45
C ASN A 53 4.74 -19.78 -4.07
N LYS A 54 4.35 -18.92 -3.13
CA LYS A 54 4.98 -18.75 -1.82
C LYS A 54 5.12 -20.04 -1.01
N LYS A 55 4.17 -20.99 -1.15
CA LYS A 55 4.21 -22.28 -0.44
C LYS A 55 5.35 -23.19 -0.90
N GLU A 56 5.75 -23.07 -2.16
CA GLU A 56 6.84 -23.84 -2.74
C GLU A 56 8.17 -23.06 -2.70
N ALA A 57 8.15 -21.78 -3.06
CA ALA A 57 9.34 -20.95 -3.13
C ALA A 57 9.86 -20.56 -1.74
N GLY A 58 8.97 -20.32 -0.76
CA GLY A 58 9.36 -19.92 0.60
C GLY A 58 10.33 -20.91 1.27
N PRO A 59 10.01 -22.21 1.41
CA PRO A 59 10.92 -23.18 1.99
C PRO A 59 12.28 -23.24 1.28
N LYS A 60 12.31 -23.16 -0.05
CA LYS A 60 13.57 -23.14 -0.83
C LYS A 60 14.44 -21.91 -0.52
N LEU A 61 13.82 -20.75 -0.30
CA LEU A 61 14.54 -19.54 0.11
C LEU A 61 15.07 -19.67 1.53
N ILE A 62 14.34 -20.32 2.44
CA ILE A 62 14.81 -20.60 3.80
C ILE A 62 16.02 -21.55 3.78
N GLU A 63 15.99 -22.62 2.97
CA GLU A 63 17.15 -23.50 2.79
C GLU A 63 18.39 -22.71 2.36
N LYS A 64 18.24 -21.76 1.40
CA LYS A 64 19.35 -20.90 0.96
C LYS A 64 19.88 -19.99 2.06
N LEU A 65 18.99 -19.45 2.90
CA LEU A 65 19.37 -18.65 4.07
C LEU A 65 20.14 -19.49 5.11
N LEU A 66 19.71 -20.73 5.35
CA LEU A 66 20.38 -21.67 6.25
C LEU A 66 21.76 -22.10 5.71
N ASP A 67 21.92 -22.17 4.39
CA ASP A 67 23.19 -22.38 3.70
C ASP A 67 24.13 -21.15 3.76
N GLY A 68 23.74 -20.06 4.44
CA GLY A 68 24.52 -18.85 4.62
C GLY A 68 24.41 -17.84 3.49
N GLN A 69 23.51 -18.03 2.53
CA GLN A 69 23.22 -17.05 1.49
C GLN A 69 22.30 -15.94 2.01
N SER A 70 22.40 -14.75 1.41
CA SER A 70 21.52 -13.62 1.71
C SER A 70 20.36 -13.52 0.70
N VAL A 71 19.17 -13.17 1.19
CA VAL A 71 17.97 -12.98 0.36
C VAL A 71 17.44 -11.57 0.55
N ALA A 72 17.40 -10.79 -0.52
CA ALA A 72 16.72 -9.50 -0.56
C ALA A 72 15.31 -9.70 -1.12
N GLN A 73 14.29 -9.52 -0.27
CA GLN A 73 12.90 -9.54 -0.72
C GLN A 73 12.48 -8.16 -1.21
N VAL A 74 11.88 -8.07 -2.39
CA VAL A 74 11.32 -6.86 -3.01
C VAL A 74 9.87 -7.10 -3.44
N SER A 75 9.07 -6.03 -3.45
CA SER A 75 7.76 -5.96 -4.09
C SER A 75 7.83 -5.15 -5.38
N ASP A 76 6.77 -5.13 -6.14
CA ASP A 76 6.71 -4.36 -7.40
C ASP A 76 6.85 -2.86 -7.15
N ALA A 77 6.29 -2.35 -6.03
CA ALA A 77 6.39 -0.96 -5.64
C ALA A 77 6.28 -0.77 -4.12
N GLY A 78 7.15 0.03 -3.53
CA GLY A 78 7.10 0.40 -2.13
C GLY A 78 7.71 -0.63 -1.18
N MET A 79 7.17 -0.69 0.03
CA MET A 79 7.65 -1.59 1.09
C MET A 79 7.05 -2.99 0.92
N PRO A 80 7.87 -4.04 0.80
CA PRO A 80 7.38 -5.41 0.81
C PRO A 80 6.53 -5.69 2.06
N VAL A 81 5.60 -6.65 1.97
CA VAL A 81 4.68 -7.05 3.06
C VAL A 81 3.50 -6.09 3.26
N ILE A 82 3.64 -4.80 2.98
CA ILE A 82 2.58 -3.80 3.17
C ILE A 82 1.63 -3.82 1.96
N SER A 83 0.54 -4.56 2.04
CA SER A 83 -0.40 -4.89 0.95
C SER A 83 0.20 -5.74 -0.17
N ASP A 84 1.38 -6.30 0.05
CA ASP A 84 2.17 -7.07 -0.89
C ASP A 84 2.55 -8.45 -0.31
N PRO A 85 2.98 -9.41 -1.15
CA PRO A 85 3.52 -10.69 -0.67
C PRO A 85 4.75 -10.50 0.22
N GLY A 86 5.00 -11.49 1.09
CA GLY A 86 6.25 -11.53 1.85
C GLY A 86 6.11 -11.82 3.34
N ALA A 87 4.95 -11.57 3.93
CA ALA A 87 4.70 -11.88 5.34
C ALA A 87 4.95 -13.36 5.68
N ASP A 88 4.70 -14.26 4.72
CA ASP A 88 4.95 -15.69 4.91
C ASP A 88 6.46 -16.00 4.96
N LEU A 89 7.28 -15.36 4.09
CA LEU A 89 8.73 -15.54 4.11
C LEU A 89 9.35 -15.01 5.41
N VAL A 90 8.87 -13.85 5.87
CA VAL A 90 9.29 -13.28 7.16
C VAL A 90 8.96 -14.25 8.31
N ARG A 91 7.75 -14.83 8.34
CA ARG A 91 7.37 -15.80 9.38
C ARG A 91 8.21 -17.07 9.32
N LEU A 92 8.50 -17.60 8.13
CA LEU A 92 9.36 -18.77 7.96
C LEU A 92 10.78 -18.49 8.46
N ALA A 93 11.35 -17.32 8.12
CA ALA A 93 12.67 -16.94 8.58
C ALA A 93 12.75 -16.80 10.10
N LEU A 94 11.73 -16.18 10.73
CA LEU A 94 11.65 -16.07 12.18
C LEU A 94 11.50 -17.42 12.88
N ALA A 95 10.82 -18.37 12.26
CA ALA A 95 10.68 -19.74 12.82
C ALA A 95 12.01 -20.51 12.86
N GLU A 96 12.97 -20.13 12.04
CA GLU A 96 14.33 -20.68 11.98
C GLU A 96 15.37 -19.77 12.65
N ASP A 97 14.94 -18.80 13.48
CA ASP A 97 15.79 -17.81 14.17
C ASP A 97 16.73 -17.03 13.21
N LEU A 98 16.35 -16.88 11.94
CA LEU A 98 17.13 -16.17 10.95
C LEU A 98 16.98 -14.65 11.11
N PRO A 99 18.05 -13.86 10.97
CA PRO A 99 17.99 -12.42 11.12
C PRO A 99 17.22 -11.75 9.99
N ILE A 100 16.36 -10.78 10.34
CA ILE A 100 15.62 -9.97 9.39
C ILE A 100 16.06 -8.51 9.53
N VAL A 101 16.49 -7.93 8.41
CA VAL A 101 16.95 -6.53 8.37
C VAL A 101 15.94 -5.70 7.57
N PRO A 102 15.08 -4.92 8.24
CA PRO A 102 14.17 -4.02 7.55
C PRO A 102 14.93 -2.77 7.05
N LEU A 103 14.61 -2.34 5.83
CA LEU A 103 15.10 -1.08 5.29
C LEU A 103 13.95 -0.07 5.21
N PRO A 104 14.14 1.18 5.64
CA PRO A 104 13.17 2.24 5.38
C PRO A 104 13.17 2.60 3.88
N GLY A 105 12.03 3.08 3.38
CA GLY A 105 11.95 3.49 1.99
C GLY A 105 10.57 3.93 1.55
N PRO A 106 10.33 4.09 0.24
CA PRO A 106 9.08 4.59 -0.31
C PRO A 106 7.85 3.85 0.19
N ASN A 107 6.81 4.61 0.53
CA ASN A 107 5.53 4.08 0.99
C ASN A 107 4.41 5.03 0.58
N ALA A 108 3.50 4.59 -0.28
CA ALA A 108 2.45 5.43 -0.85
C ALA A 108 1.49 5.97 0.22
N ALA A 109 1.13 5.17 1.24
CA ALA A 109 0.21 5.58 2.29
C ALA A 109 0.77 6.75 3.11
N LEU A 110 2.03 6.64 3.55
CA LEU A 110 2.68 7.70 4.34
C LEU A 110 3.01 8.92 3.48
N THR A 111 3.43 8.74 2.24
CA THR A 111 3.67 9.83 1.29
C THR A 111 2.38 10.63 1.04
N ALA A 112 1.24 9.96 0.87
CA ALA A 112 -0.04 10.63 0.75
C ALA A 112 -0.44 11.34 2.04
N LEU A 113 -0.25 10.70 3.21
CA LEU A 113 -0.66 11.23 4.50
C LEU A 113 0.02 12.56 4.82
N VAL A 114 1.33 12.66 4.65
CA VAL A 114 2.09 13.89 4.99
C VAL A 114 1.68 15.09 4.15
N ALA A 115 1.13 14.86 2.95
CA ALA A 115 0.66 15.91 2.04
C ALA A 115 -0.88 16.10 2.07
N SER A 116 -1.62 15.31 2.85
CA SER A 116 -3.08 15.31 2.85
C SER A 116 -3.70 16.56 3.49
N GLY A 117 -3.10 17.06 4.57
CA GLY A 117 -3.68 18.07 5.46
C GLY A 117 -4.62 17.49 6.52
N LEU A 118 -4.85 16.17 6.55
CA LEU A 118 -5.59 15.49 7.60
C LEU A 118 -4.70 15.23 8.82
N ASP A 119 -5.30 14.86 9.95
CA ASP A 119 -4.54 14.55 11.16
C ASP A 119 -3.65 13.31 10.94
N ALA A 120 -2.33 13.52 11.00
CA ALA A 120 -1.33 12.48 10.80
C ALA A 120 -0.78 11.90 12.12
N ARG A 121 -1.23 12.40 13.28
CA ARG A 121 -0.75 11.92 14.59
C ARG A 121 -1.19 10.50 14.87
N GLN A 122 -2.40 10.16 14.44
CA GLN A 122 -2.94 8.81 14.52
C GLN A 122 -3.67 8.47 13.23
N PHE A 123 -3.39 7.31 12.68
CA PHE A 123 -4.01 6.83 11.45
C PHE A 123 -4.12 5.30 11.44
N ALA A 124 -5.05 4.80 10.67
CA ALA A 124 -5.21 3.38 10.40
C ALA A 124 -5.02 3.11 8.90
N PHE A 125 -4.03 2.28 8.57
CA PHE A 125 -3.83 1.78 7.23
C PHE A 125 -4.70 0.55 7.00
N ILE A 126 -5.65 0.65 6.10
CA ILE A 126 -6.62 -0.39 5.77
C ILE A 126 -6.18 -1.17 4.52
N GLY A 127 -5.46 -0.51 3.60
CA GLY A 127 -5.09 -1.08 2.30
C GLY A 127 -6.30 -1.20 1.37
N PHE A 128 -6.34 -2.24 0.54
CA PHE A 128 -7.45 -2.45 -0.38
C PHE A 128 -8.69 -2.99 0.33
N LEU A 129 -9.84 -2.41 0.03
CA LEU A 129 -11.10 -2.92 0.56
C LEU A 129 -11.38 -4.34 0.04
N PRO A 130 -11.89 -5.24 0.92
CA PRO A 130 -12.28 -6.59 0.52
C PRO A 130 -13.28 -6.55 -0.65
N LYS A 131 -13.13 -7.47 -1.63
CA LYS A 131 -14.09 -7.61 -2.74
C LYS A 131 -15.44 -8.18 -2.29
N ILE A 132 -15.46 -8.92 -1.17
CA ILE A 132 -16.67 -9.55 -0.63
C ILE A 132 -17.44 -8.50 0.18
N THR A 133 -18.62 -8.12 -0.28
CA THR A 133 -19.47 -7.06 0.29
C THR A 133 -19.74 -7.22 1.79
N ALA A 134 -19.98 -8.44 2.29
CA ALA A 134 -20.19 -8.68 3.72
C ALA A 134 -18.94 -8.37 4.58
N LYS A 135 -17.74 -8.73 4.09
CA LYS A 135 -16.47 -8.44 4.76
C LYS A 135 -16.16 -6.94 4.72
N GLN A 136 -16.40 -6.30 3.59
CA GLN A 136 -16.26 -4.87 3.38
C GLN A 136 -17.17 -4.09 4.32
N LYS A 137 -18.47 -4.43 4.37
CA LYS A 137 -19.44 -3.83 5.29
C LYS A 137 -19.00 -3.95 6.75
N LYS A 138 -18.61 -5.15 7.19
CA LYS A 138 -18.16 -5.37 8.56
C LYS A 138 -16.96 -4.47 8.90
N LEU A 139 -15.92 -4.49 8.06
CA LEU A 139 -14.72 -3.67 8.24
C LEU A 139 -15.06 -2.17 8.35
N LEU A 140 -15.89 -1.64 7.45
CA LEU A 140 -16.24 -0.23 7.45
C LEU A 140 -17.13 0.16 8.63
N LEU A 141 -18.02 -0.73 9.08
CA LEU A 141 -18.78 -0.49 10.32
C LEU A 141 -17.86 -0.46 11.55
N ASP A 142 -16.89 -1.37 11.64
CA ASP A 142 -15.91 -1.37 12.72
C ASP A 142 -15.06 -0.08 12.71
N MET A 143 -14.78 0.48 11.54
CA MET A 143 -14.00 1.72 11.35
C MET A 143 -14.84 3.00 11.44
N SER A 144 -16.18 2.91 11.38
CA SER A 144 -17.06 4.08 11.24
C SER A 144 -16.99 5.09 12.39
N ARG A 145 -16.58 4.67 13.57
CA ARG A 145 -16.45 5.52 14.76
C ARG A 145 -15.01 5.65 15.27
N VAL A 146 -14.03 5.25 14.47
CA VAL A 146 -12.63 5.37 14.85
C VAL A 146 -12.15 6.80 14.59
N PRO A 147 -11.62 7.51 15.63
CA PRO A 147 -11.26 8.93 15.54
C PRO A 147 -9.84 9.15 14.99
N VAL A 148 -9.46 8.38 13.96
CA VAL A 148 -8.14 8.49 13.31
C VAL A 148 -8.29 8.54 11.80
N THR A 149 -7.34 9.14 11.11
CA THR A 149 -7.32 9.16 9.63
C THR A 149 -7.25 7.74 9.08
N LEU A 150 -8.17 7.41 8.20
CA LEU A 150 -8.22 6.09 7.53
C LEU A 150 -7.55 6.19 6.17
N ILE A 151 -6.70 5.21 5.83
CA ILE A 151 -5.95 5.20 4.57
C ILE A 151 -6.26 3.93 3.79
N PHE A 152 -6.70 4.10 2.55
CA PHE A 152 -7.05 3.01 1.63
C PHE A 152 -6.21 3.09 0.36
N TYR A 153 -5.91 1.94 -0.23
CA TYR A 153 -5.43 1.83 -1.61
C TYR A 153 -6.58 1.48 -2.53
N GLU A 154 -6.60 2.03 -3.75
CA GLU A 154 -7.62 1.66 -4.70
C GLU A 154 -7.14 1.75 -6.16
N ALA A 155 -7.62 0.80 -6.95
CA ALA A 155 -7.43 0.77 -8.39
C ALA A 155 -8.44 1.70 -9.10
N PRO A 156 -8.09 2.30 -10.26
CA PRO A 156 -8.92 3.29 -10.92
C PRO A 156 -10.32 2.77 -11.25
N HIS A 157 -10.43 1.53 -11.71
CA HIS A 157 -11.71 0.94 -12.11
C HIS A 157 -12.70 0.67 -10.96
N ARG A 158 -12.22 0.72 -9.70
CA ARG A 158 -13.05 0.55 -8.49
C ARG A 158 -13.28 1.84 -7.73
N LEU A 159 -12.58 2.93 -8.08
CA LEU A 159 -12.56 4.15 -7.29
C LEU A 159 -13.97 4.73 -7.06
N LYS A 160 -14.80 4.80 -8.10
CA LYS A 160 -16.18 5.29 -8.00
C LYS A 160 -17.00 4.48 -6.98
N GLU A 161 -17.01 3.15 -7.14
CA GLU A 161 -17.72 2.23 -6.24
C GLU A 161 -17.20 2.30 -4.81
N THR A 162 -15.90 2.42 -4.66
CA THR A 162 -15.25 2.53 -3.34
C THR A 162 -15.66 3.83 -2.64
N LEU A 163 -15.66 4.98 -3.32
CA LEU A 163 -16.11 6.24 -2.73
C LEU A 163 -17.61 6.16 -2.35
N ASP A 164 -18.48 5.62 -3.20
CA ASP A 164 -19.89 5.40 -2.89
C ASP A 164 -20.06 4.52 -1.62
N THR A 165 -19.23 3.50 -1.49
CA THR A 165 -19.22 2.61 -0.31
C THR A 165 -18.70 3.33 0.95
N LEU A 166 -17.66 4.13 0.85
CA LEU A 166 -17.14 4.93 1.97
C LEU A 166 -18.18 5.94 2.44
N ILE A 167 -18.84 6.67 1.52
CA ILE A 167 -19.94 7.58 1.84
C ILE A 167 -21.05 6.87 2.60
N LYS A 168 -21.45 5.68 2.14
CA LYS A 168 -22.54 4.88 2.74
C LYS A 168 -22.26 4.47 4.19
N TYR A 169 -21.04 4.07 4.52
CA TYR A 169 -20.71 3.49 5.83
C TYR A 169 -19.98 4.45 6.77
N LEU A 170 -19.23 5.41 6.24
CA LEU A 170 -18.49 6.38 7.05
C LEU A 170 -19.20 7.74 7.13
N GLY A 171 -20.15 8.01 6.24
CA GLY A 171 -20.76 9.33 6.05
C GLY A 171 -19.92 10.23 5.13
N ASP A 172 -20.40 11.46 4.93
CA ASP A 172 -19.71 12.45 4.10
C ASP A 172 -18.66 13.19 4.93
N ARG A 173 -17.42 12.72 4.88
CA ARG A 173 -16.28 13.24 5.65
C ARG A 173 -15.31 13.97 4.75
N GLN A 174 -14.49 14.84 5.33
CA GLN A 174 -13.32 15.36 4.65
C GLN A 174 -12.41 14.21 4.20
N ALA A 175 -11.96 14.27 2.98
CA ALA A 175 -11.15 13.22 2.38
C ALA A 175 -10.15 13.79 1.37
N VAL A 176 -9.18 12.98 1.03
CA VAL A 176 -8.17 13.29 0.02
C VAL A 176 -8.00 12.09 -0.90
N THR A 177 -7.96 12.31 -2.19
CA THR A 177 -7.45 11.32 -3.13
C THR A 177 -6.09 11.77 -3.63
N ALA A 178 -5.07 10.93 -3.43
CA ALA A 178 -3.74 11.11 -3.98
C ALA A 178 -3.56 10.12 -5.13
N ARG A 179 -3.26 10.65 -6.31
CA ARG A 179 -3.16 9.87 -7.55
C ARG A 179 -1.75 9.92 -8.08
N GLU A 180 -1.23 8.78 -8.57
CA GLU A 180 0.03 8.68 -9.29
C GLU A 180 1.20 9.33 -8.53
N LEU A 181 1.28 9.06 -7.22
CA LEU A 181 2.30 9.61 -6.33
C LEU A 181 3.71 9.41 -6.90
N THR A 182 4.54 10.44 -6.77
CA THR A 182 5.92 10.56 -7.27
C THR A 182 6.08 10.53 -8.80
N LYS A 183 4.99 10.28 -9.56
CA LYS A 183 5.01 10.25 -11.03
C LYS A 183 4.71 11.63 -11.63
N LYS A 184 4.94 11.78 -12.93
CA LYS A 184 4.72 13.04 -13.68
C LYS A 184 3.33 13.66 -13.51
N PHE A 185 2.30 12.83 -13.30
CA PHE A 185 0.91 13.27 -13.18
C PHE A 185 0.37 13.10 -11.76
N GLU A 186 1.27 13.22 -10.76
CA GLU A 186 0.87 13.27 -9.37
C GLU A 186 -0.18 14.34 -9.13
N THR A 187 -1.27 13.97 -8.47
CA THR A 187 -2.39 14.87 -8.20
C THR A 187 -2.99 14.59 -6.85
N PHE A 188 -3.21 15.65 -6.08
CA PHE A 188 -3.99 15.60 -4.83
C PHE A 188 -5.31 16.35 -5.03
N ARG A 189 -6.43 15.69 -4.72
CA ARG A 189 -7.77 16.28 -4.65
C ARG A 189 -8.25 16.24 -3.20
N ARG A 190 -8.76 17.35 -2.70
CA ARG A 190 -9.22 17.53 -1.32
C ARG A 190 -10.65 18.03 -1.34
N GLY A 191 -11.49 17.48 -0.47
CA GLY A 191 -12.89 17.85 -0.36
C GLY A 191 -13.64 16.84 0.49
N THR A 192 -14.94 16.86 0.47
CA THR A 192 -15.73 15.79 1.08
C THR A 192 -15.75 14.54 0.18
N LEU A 193 -16.06 13.38 0.75
CA LEU A 193 -16.20 12.14 -0.04
C LEU A 193 -17.20 12.31 -1.20
N LYS A 194 -18.29 13.06 -0.99
CA LYS A 194 -19.28 13.32 -2.05
C LYS A 194 -18.74 14.23 -3.14
N GLU A 195 -18.01 15.28 -2.79
CA GLU A 195 -17.37 16.16 -3.76
C GLU A 195 -16.36 15.40 -4.62
N LEU A 196 -15.47 14.63 -3.98
CA LEU A 196 -14.49 13.80 -4.69
C LEU A 196 -15.15 12.74 -5.59
N ARG A 197 -16.29 12.19 -5.14
CA ARG A 197 -17.07 11.24 -5.94
C ARG A 197 -17.71 11.91 -7.17
N ALA A 198 -18.26 13.10 -7.00
CA ALA A 198 -18.90 13.86 -8.08
C ALA A 198 -17.91 14.26 -9.18
N GLU A 199 -16.67 14.64 -8.83
CA GLU A 199 -15.62 14.95 -9.81
C GLU A 199 -15.34 13.79 -10.79
N LEU A 200 -15.57 12.55 -10.38
CA LEU A 200 -15.33 11.38 -11.22
C LEU A 200 -16.46 11.13 -12.25
N ASP A 201 -17.58 11.83 -12.17
CA ASP A 201 -18.64 11.70 -13.18
C ASP A 201 -18.25 12.37 -14.50
N GLU A 202 -17.40 13.40 -14.43
CA GLU A 202 -16.88 14.12 -15.59
C GLU A 202 -15.59 13.52 -16.14
N ASN A 203 -14.82 12.80 -15.29
CA ASN A 203 -13.50 12.29 -15.64
C ASN A 203 -13.32 10.84 -15.22
N ASP A 204 -13.06 9.95 -16.16
CA ASP A 204 -12.74 8.57 -15.82
C ASP A 204 -11.41 8.45 -15.06
N PRO A 205 -11.42 7.76 -13.91
CA PRO A 205 -10.22 7.61 -13.09
C PRO A 205 -9.16 6.77 -13.81
N ARG A 206 -7.90 7.19 -13.72
CA ARG A 206 -6.74 6.51 -14.29
C ARG A 206 -5.59 6.50 -13.29
N GLY A 207 -4.73 5.50 -13.38
CA GLY A 207 -3.58 5.36 -12.50
C GLY A 207 -3.96 4.79 -11.12
N GLU A 208 -3.06 4.87 -10.17
CA GLU A 208 -3.19 4.30 -8.83
C GLU A 208 -3.58 5.37 -7.82
N TYR A 209 -4.41 5.00 -6.86
CA TYR A 209 -4.95 5.95 -5.88
C TYR A 209 -4.68 5.53 -4.45
N VAL A 210 -4.36 6.52 -3.63
CA VAL A 210 -4.48 6.46 -2.17
C VAL A 210 -5.64 7.35 -1.77
N ILE A 211 -6.59 6.81 -0.99
CA ILE A 211 -7.72 7.54 -0.44
C ILE A 211 -7.47 7.71 1.05
N LEU A 212 -7.54 8.96 1.53
CA LEU A 212 -7.46 9.26 2.95
C LEU A 212 -8.78 9.87 3.39
N VAL A 213 -9.31 9.40 4.51
CA VAL A 213 -10.59 9.86 5.05
C VAL A 213 -10.38 10.30 6.48
N GLU A 214 -10.90 11.49 6.81
CA GLU A 214 -10.87 12.02 8.17
C GLU A 214 -11.49 11.04 9.16
N GLY A 215 -10.90 10.95 10.36
CA GLY A 215 -11.41 10.18 11.48
C GLY A 215 -12.80 10.65 11.92
N TRP A 216 -13.53 9.78 12.59
CA TRP A 216 -14.81 10.17 13.20
C TRP A 216 -14.59 11.23 14.30
N ASN A 217 -15.48 12.21 14.38
CA ASN A 217 -15.57 13.17 15.49
C ASN A 217 -17.02 13.31 15.97
N GLU A 218 -17.21 13.83 17.19
CA GLU A 218 -18.54 13.94 17.81
C GLU A 218 -19.47 14.89 17.07
N ASP A 219 -18.96 15.93 16.43
CA ASP A 219 -19.75 16.90 15.65
C ASP A 219 -20.47 16.22 14.46
N MET A 220 -19.92 15.11 13.96
CA MET A 220 -20.55 14.30 12.91
C MET A 220 -21.79 13.53 13.42
N ALA A 221 -21.92 13.29 14.72
CA ALA A 221 -23.04 12.55 15.31
C ALA A 221 -24.34 13.38 15.24
N GLU A 222 -24.28 14.69 15.36
CA GLU A 222 -25.44 15.57 15.30
C GLU A 222 -26.10 15.60 13.90
N GLY A 223 -25.29 15.47 12.83
CA GLY A 223 -25.80 15.39 11.46
C GLY A 223 -26.53 14.09 11.12
N LEU A 224 -26.24 12.99 11.79
CA LEU A 224 -26.88 11.69 11.59
C LEU A 224 -28.21 11.53 12.35
N SER A 225 -28.41 12.28 13.43
CA SER A 225 -29.65 12.26 14.21
C SER A 225 -30.86 12.84 13.49
N LEU A 226 -30.66 13.59 12.42
CA LEU A 226 -31.73 14.23 11.63
C LEU A 226 -32.23 13.38 10.45
N ILE A 227 -31.66 12.20 10.20
CA ILE A 227 -31.99 11.35 9.04
C ILE A 227 -32.88 10.14 9.42
N HIS A 228 -33.15 9.92 10.71
CA HIS A 228 -34.02 8.84 11.16
C HIS A 228 -35.30 9.40 11.82
N ILE A 229 -36.19 9.95 11.01
CA ILE A 229 -37.65 10.01 11.29
C ILE A 229 -38.36 9.60 10.00
#